data_65860a3458b10fdcf079e00cfe204ed0
#
_entry.id   65860a3458b10fdcf079e00cfe204ed0
#
_cell.length_a   1.000
_cell.length_b   1.000
_cell.length_c   1.000
_cell.angle_alpha   90.00
_cell.angle_beta   90.00
_cell.angle_gamma   90.00
#
_symmetry.space_group_name_H-M   'P 1'
#
loop_
_entity.id
_entity.type
_entity.pdbx_description
1 polymer ?
#
loop_
_entity_poly.entity_id
_entity_poly.type
_entity_poly.pdbx_seq_one_letter_code
_entity_poly.pdbx_strand_id
1 'polypeptide(L)'
;FFNYRSDRAIQLAQAFEKTNFTFFKRERLANTMFVGMTEYEKGLPHLTAFPPEKINLPLGRVLSEAGLRQLRISESEKYPHVTYFFDGGIEISFNGEDRVEVPSPRDVATYDQKPEMSSLEVTDKLIEQAKLNIYDLIVVNYANVDMVAHTGVLNAGIRAVQIVDQCIAKLVDNILPLGGAIMRTADHGNAEEMIDLTTGEVDTKHSTNPVPFLYVTN
;
A
#
# COMPACT_ATOMS: atom_id res chain seq x y z
N PHE A 1 -3.88 23.23 -11.09
CA PHE A 1 -3.54 22.72 -9.78
C PHE A 1 -2.47 21.61 -9.93
N PHE A 2 -1.23 21.97 -9.61
CA PHE A 2 -0.05 21.11 -9.82
C PHE A 2 0.07 20.09 -8.67
N ASN A 3 -0.61 18.97 -8.79
CA ASN A 3 -0.56 17.84 -7.86
C ASN A 3 -0.98 16.56 -8.59
N TYR A 4 -0.14 15.53 -8.55
CA TYR A 4 -0.42 14.23 -9.15
C TYR A 4 -1.06 13.21 -8.19
N ARG A 5 -1.01 13.46 -6.87
CA ARG A 5 -1.67 12.61 -5.88
C ARG A 5 -3.12 13.03 -5.71
N SER A 6 -4.04 12.09 -5.83
CA SER A 6 -5.48 12.34 -5.74
C SER A 6 -6.01 12.37 -4.30
N ASP A 7 -5.39 11.69 -3.36
CA ASP A 7 -5.89 11.42 -2.01
C ASP A 7 -6.47 12.66 -1.28
N ARG A 8 -5.66 13.67 -0.98
CA ARG A 8 -6.13 14.93 -0.37
C ARG A 8 -6.43 16.03 -1.38
N ALA A 9 -5.90 15.92 -2.60
CA ALA A 9 -6.19 16.86 -3.69
C ALA A 9 -7.67 16.92 -4.04
N ILE A 10 -8.40 15.80 -3.87
CA ILE A 10 -9.84 15.71 -4.06
C ILE A 10 -10.60 16.75 -3.23
N GLN A 11 -10.19 16.99 -1.98
CA GLN A 11 -10.86 17.96 -1.09
C GLN A 11 -10.79 19.38 -1.64
N LEU A 12 -9.61 19.77 -2.14
CA LEU A 12 -9.41 21.10 -2.73
C LEU A 12 -10.16 21.21 -4.07
N ALA A 13 -10.06 20.18 -4.92
CA ALA A 13 -10.79 20.15 -6.19
C ALA A 13 -12.31 20.28 -5.96
N GLN A 14 -12.87 19.55 -5.00
CA GLN A 14 -14.27 19.68 -4.61
C GLN A 14 -14.62 21.09 -4.14
N ALA A 15 -13.72 21.73 -3.35
CA ALA A 15 -13.92 23.09 -2.88
C ALA A 15 -13.97 24.11 -4.01
N PHE A 16 -13.28 23.90 -5.12
CA PHE A 16 -13.36 24.79 -6.29
C PHE A 16 -14.54 24.48 -7.18
N GLU A 17 -14.91 23.23 -7.37
CA GLU A 17 -15.75 22.79 -8.48
C GLU A 17 -17.18 22.38 -8.08
N LYS A 18 -17.37 21.72 -6.92
CA LYS A 18 -18.72 21.26 -6.54
C LYS A 18 -19.67 22.45 -6.30
N THR A 19 -20.80 22.43 -6.97
CA THR A 19 -21.85 23.45 -6.77
C THR A 19 -22.50 23.37 -5.40
N ASN A 20 -22.67 22.17 -4.88
CA ASN A 20 -23.29 21.86 -3.59
C ASN A 20 -22.26 21.60 -2.48
N PHE A 21 -21.14 22.29 -2.51
CA PHE A 21 -20.09 22.17 -1.49
C PHE A 21 -20.55 22.80 -0.16
N THR A 22 -20.49 22.04 0.93
CA THR A 22 -21.05 22.42 2.24
C THR A 22 -20.06 22.41 3.41
N PHE A 23 -18.81 21.97 3.19
CA PHE A 23 -17.83 21.81 4.27
C PHE A 23 -17.41 23.14 4.91
N PHE A 24 -17.38 24.23 4.12
CA PHE A 24 -17.19 25.59 4.63
C PHE A 24 -17.84 26.62 3.70
N LYS A 25 -18.12 27.81 4.23
CA LYS A 25 -18.71 28.89 3.44
C LYS A 25 -17.68 29.45 2.45
N ARG A 26 -18.02 29.45 1.16
CA ARG A 26 -17.22 30.03 0.11
C ARG A 26 -18.07 30.74 -0.93
N GLU A 27 -17.49 31.68 -1.64
CA GLU A 27 -18.05 32.20 -2.89
C GLU A 27 -17.48 31.42 -4.06
N ARG A 28 -18.34 31.02 -4.98
CA ARG A 28 -17.89 30.37 -6.20
C ARG A 28 -17.26 31.40 -7.10
N LEU A 29 -16.02 31.16 -7.51
CA LEU A 29 -15.32 32.01 -8.46
C LEU A 29 -15.96 31.87 -9.84
N ALA A 30 -16.53 32.99 -10.35
CA ALA A 30 -17.03 33.05 -11.72
C ALA A 30 -15.84 33.16 -12.69
N ASN A 31 -16.02 32.64 -13.91
CA ASN A 31 -15.03 32.72 -15.00
C ASN A 31 -13.65 32.12 -14.65
N THR A 32 -13.62 31.09 -13.81
CA THR A 32 -12.43 30.31 -13.51
C THR A 32 -12.48 28.95 -14.19
N MET A 33 -11.36 28.52 -14.71
CA MET A 33 -11.15 27.19 -15.22
C MET A 33 -10.21 26.46 -14.26
N PHE A 34 -10.64 25.31 -13.74
CA PHE A 34 -9.82 24.45 -12.92
C PHE A 34 -9.23 23.34 -13.78
N VAL A 35 -7.90 23.20 -13.78
CA VAL A 35 -7.19 22.13 -14.47
C VAL A 35 -6.42 21.32 -13.43
N GLY A 36 -6.78 20.04 -13.27
CA GLY A 36 -6.05 19.09 -12.46
C GLY A 36 -4.93 18.40 -13.23
N MET A 37 -3.85 17.99 -12.56
CA MET A 37 -2.81 17.18 -13.21
C MET A 37 -3.33 15.76 -13.48
N THR A 38 -4.19 15.22 -12.64
CA THR A 38 -4.85 13.93 -12.82
C THR A 38 -6.34 14.03 -12.50
N GLU A 39 -7.11 12.98 -12.76
CA GLU A 39 -8.50 12.87 -12.30
C GLU A 39 -8.51 12.62 -10.80
N TYR A 40 -8.96 13.60 -10.01
CA TYR A 40 -9.00 13.50 -8.55
C TYR A 40 -10.23 12.77 -8.04
N GLU A 41 -11.38 12.99 -8.67
CA GLU A 41 -12.64 12.30 -8.38
C GLU A 41 -13.42 12.15 -9.68
N LYS A 42 -13.94 10.95 -9.90
CA LYS A 42 -14.76 10.68 -11.09
C LYS A 42 -16.01 11.55 -11.11
N GLY A 43 -16.20 12.27 -12.20
CA GLY A 43 -17.36 13.13 -12.41
C GLY A 43 -17.22 14.56 -11.88
N LEU A 44 -16.08 14.95 -11.32
CA LEU A 44 -15.78 16.38 -11.16
C LEU A 44 -15.59 17.05 -12.55
N PRO A 45 -16.10 18.27 -12.73
CA PRO A 45 -16.12 18.92 -14.05
C PRO A 45 -14.79 19.54 -14.51
N HIS A 46 -13.67 19.27 -13.82
CA HIS A 46 -12.39 19.84 -14.17
C HIS A 46 -11.77 19.21 -15.42
N LEU A 47 -10.95 19.99 -16.11
CA LEU A 47 -10.09 19.49 -17.15
C LEU A 47 -8.92 18.72 -16.51
N THR A 48 -8.64 17.55 -17.03
CA THR A 48 -7.53 16.71 -16.59
C THR A 48 -6.38 16.81 -17.59
N ALA A 49 -5.22 17.27 -17.15
CA ALA A 49 -4.05 17.42 -18.03
C ALA A 49 -3.47 16.03 -18.43
N PHE A 50 -3.41 15.11 -17.49
CA PHE A 50 -2.91 13.75 -17.68
C PHE A 50 -3.92 12.77 -17.08
N PRO A 51 -4.89 12.30 -17.86
CA PRO A 51 -5.86 11.31 -17.38
C PRO A 51 -5.13 10.03 -16.99
N PRO A 52 -5.57 9.34 -15.93
CA PRO A 52 -4.97 8.08 -15.51
C PRO A 52 -5.12 7.02 -16.62
N GLU A 53 -4.04 6.28 -16.84
CA GLU A 53 -4.09 5.12 -17.72
C GLU A 53 -4.97 4.04 -17.09
N LYS A 54 -5.85 3.46 -17.90
CA LYS A 54 -6.69 2.34 -17.45
C LYS A 54 -5.91 1.05 -17.59
N ILE A 55 -5.59 0.42 -16.48
CA ILE A 55 -5.03 -0.91 -16.46
C ILE A 55 -6.18 -1.91 -16.63
N ASN A 56 -6.35 -2.42 -17.86
CA ASN A 56 -7.46 -3.30 -18.18
C ASN A 56 -7.24 -4.75 -17.69
N LEU A 57 -5.99 -5.17 -17.56
CA LEU A 57 -5.58 -6.53 -17.17
C LEU A 57 -4.56 -6.49 -16.02
N PRO A 58 -4.98 -6.10 -14.79
CA PRO A 58 -4.13 -6.29 -13.64
C PRO A 58 -3.94 -7.79 -13.36
N LEU A 59 -2.87 -8.15 -12.65
CA LEU A 59 -2.53 -9.55 -12.36
C LEU A 59 -3.71 -10.30 -11.71
N GLY A 60 -4.44 -9.64 -10.79
CA GLY A 60 -5.60 -10.24 -10.14
C GLY A 60 -6.68 -10.70 -11.13
N ARG A 61 -6.91 -9.91 -12.17
CA ARG A 61 -7.85 -10.26 -13.22
C ARG A 61 -7.36 -11.43 -14.09
N VAL A 62 -6.08 -11.41 -14.45
CA VAL A 62 -5.46 -12.50 -15.24
C VAL A 62 -5.60 -13.84 -14.52
N LEU A 63 -5.33 -13.88 -13.23
CA LEU A 63 -5.47 -15.09 -12.41
C LEU A 63 -6.94 -15.53 -12.33
N SER A 64 -7.86 -14.61 -12.13
CA SER A 64 -9.29 -14.88 -12.08
C SER A 64 -9.81 -15.48 -13.40
N GLU A 65 -9.41 -14.90 -14.54
CA GLU A 65 -9.78 -15.38 -15.86
C GLU A 65 -9.17 -16.76 -16.19
N ALA A 66 -8.02 -17.09 -15.57
CA ALA A 66 -7.41 -18.42 -15.64
C ALA A 66 -8.04 -19.43 -14.65
N GLY A 67 -9.03 -19.04 -13.85
CA GLY A 67 -9.66 -19.89 -12.85
C GLY A 67 -8.79 -20.18 -11.62
N LEU A 68 -7.71 -19.41 -11.43
CA LEU A 68 -6.79 -19.52 -10.30
C LEU A 68 -7.30 -18.76 -9.09
N ARG A 69 -6.95 -19.25 -7.89
CA ARG A 69 -7.34 -18.61 -6.63
C ARG A 69 -6.21 -17.79 -6.06
N GLN A 70 -6.57 -16.67 -5.46
CA GLN A 70 -5.61 -15.72 -4.90
C GLN A 70 -6.07 -15.17 -3.55
N LEU A 71 -5.10 -14.86 -2.68
CA LEU A 71 -5.31 -14.20 -1.40
C LEU A 71 -4.58 -12.86 -1.38
N ARG A 72 -5.25 -11.82 -0.89
CA ARG A 72 -4.69 -10.52 -0.54
C ARG A 72 -4.73 -10.38 0.96
N ILE A 73 -3.60 -10.09 1.59
CA ILE A 73 -3.53 -9.93 3.04
C ILE A 73 -2.59 -8.79 3.42
N SER A 74 -3.03 -7.92 4.29
CA SER A 74 -2.22 -6.86 4.90
C SER A 74 -2.92 -6.30 6.12
N GLU A 75 -2.21 -5.50 6.89
CA GLU A 75 -2.85 -4.66 7.89
C GLU A 75 -3.43 -3.37 7.27
N SER A 76 -4.35 -2.68 7.99
CA SER A 76 -5.20 -1.61 7.46
C SER A 76 -4.42 -0.51 6.73
N GLU A 77 -3.22 -0.12 7.21
CA GLU A 77 -2.40 0.94 6.60
C GLU A 77 -1.94 0.61 5.17
N LYS A 78 -1.73 -0.64 4.86
CA LYS A 78 -1.25 -1.10 3.55
C LYS A 78 -2.23 -2.05 2.83
N TYR A 79 -3.45 -2.21 3.37
CA TYR A 79 -4.47 -3.01 2.71
C TYR A 79 -4.86 -2.49 1.31
N PRO A 80 -4.99 -1.18 1.07
CA PRO A 80 -5.21 -0.66 -0.28
C PRO A 80 -4.08 -1.00 -1.26
N HIS A 81 -2.85 -1.19 -0.79
CA HIS A 81 -1.71 -1.49 -1.65
C HIS A 81 -1.77 -2.92 -2.22
N VAL A 82 -2.34 -3.87 -1.48
CA VAL A 82 -2.53 -5.25 -1.96
C VAL A 82 -3.90 -5.49 -2.63
N THR A 83 -4.80 -4.51 -2.59
CA THR A 83 -6.14 -4.57 -3.18
C THR A 83 -6.30 -3.53 -4.28
N TYR A 84 -6.80 -2.34 -3.95
CA TYR A 84 -7.14 -1.28 -4.89
C TYR A 84 -5.99 -0.92 -5.86
N PHE A 85 -4.79 -0.63 -5.33
CA PHE A 85 -3.65 -0.26 -6.17
C PHE A 85 -3.10 -1.43 -6.97
N PHE A 86 -3.03 -2.61 -6.37
CA PHE A 86 -2.58 -3.83 -7.05
C PHE A 86 -3.53 -4.25 -8.18
N ASP A 87 -4.80 -3.97 -8.01
CA ASP A 87 -5.84 -4.27 -9.00
C ASP A 87 -6.07 -3.12 -10.02
N GLY A 88 -5.11 -2.18 -10.11
CA GLY A 88 -5.14 -1.12 -11.12
C GLY A 88 -6.22 -0.05 -10.88
N GLY A 89 -6.58 0.20 -9.62
CA GLY A 89 -7.60 1.18 -9.23
C GLY A 89 -9.03 0.63 -9.28
N ILE A 90 -9.19 -0.68 -9.21
CA ILE A 90 -10.48 -1.37 -9.18
C ILE A 90 -10.78 -1.78 -7.73
N GLU A 91 -11.91 -1.35 -7.18
CA GLU A 91 -12.28 -1.64 -5.79
C GLU A 91 -12.91 -3.02 -5.58
N ILE A 92 -13.52 -3.58 -6.62
CA ILE A 92 -14.16 -4.90 -6.56
C ILE A 92 -13.12 -6.02 -6.56
N SER A 93 -13.35 -7.06 -5.76
CA SER A 93 -12.54 -8.28 -5.83
C SER A 93 -12.88 -9.08 -7.08
N PHE A 94 -11.87 -9.72 -7.68
CA PHE A 94 -12.06 -10.64 -8.79
C PHE A 94 -12.59 -12.00 -8.33
N ASN A 95 -13.17 -12.77 -9.23
CA ASN A 95 -13.61 -14.12 -8.91
C ASN A 95 -12.40 -14.98 -8.49
N GLY A 96 -12.52 -15.72 -7.38
CA GLY A 96 -11.42 -16.49 -6.81
C GLY A 96 -10.40 -15.66 -5.98
N GLU A 97 -10.69 -14.40 -5.73
CA GLU A 97 -9.88 -13.51 -4.87
C GLU A 97 -10.51 -13.39 -3.48
N ASP A 98 -9.80 -13.88 -2.49
CA ASP A 98 -10.11 -13.68 -1.08
C ASP A 98 -9.27 -12.53 -0.51
N ARG A 99 -9.84 -11.76 0.42
CA ARG A 99 -9.19 -10.59 1.04
C ARG A 99 -9.25 -10.70 2.56
N VAL A 100 -8.10 -10.52 3.21
CA VAL A 100 -7.97 -10.52 4.67
C VAL A 100 -7.32 -9.22 5.12
N GLU A 101 -8.05 -8.42 5.86
CA GLU A 101 -7.54 -7.22 6.52
C GLU A 101 -7.30 -7.51 8.00
N VAL A 102 -6.13 -7.13 8.49
CA VAL A 102 -5.77 -7.14 9.91
C VAL A 102 -5.78 -5.70 10.40
N PRO A 103 -6.49 -5.36 11.48
CA PRO A 103 -6.47 -3.99 11.99
C PRO A 103 -5.06 -3.55 12.37
N SER A 104 -4.63 -2.38 11.90
CA SER A 104 -3.41 -1.74 12.39
C SER A 104 -3.61 -1.23 13.83
N PRO A 105 -2.54 -1.15 14.64
CA PRO A 105 -2.64 -0.67 16.02
C PRO A 105 -3.25 0.73 16.12
N ARG A 106 -4.18 0.90 17.07
CA ARG A 106 -4.81 2.19 17.40
C ARG A 106 -4.55 2.61 18.84
N ASP A 107 -3.75 1.82 19.54
CA ASP A 107 -3.40 1.99 20.95
C ASP A 107 -2.12 2.83 21.15
N VAL A 108 -1.49 3.29 20.08
CA VAL A 108 -0.29 4.13 20.08
C VAL A 108 -0.53 5.40 19.26
N ALA A 109 0.16 6.47 19.63
CA ALA A 109 0.05 7.76 18.92
C ALA A 109 0.84 7.74 17.60
N THR A 110 1.99 7.07 17.60
CA THR A 110 2.89 6.91 16.45
C THR A 110 3.47 5.50 16.46
N TYR A 111 3.78 4.94 15.28
CA TYR A 111 4.17 3.56 15.13
C TYR A 111 5.59 3.22 15.61
N ASP A 112 6.44 4.22 15.88
CA ASP A 112 7.72 4.01 16.56
C ASP A 112 7.56 3.44 17.98
N GLN A 113 6.40 3.66 18.62
CA GLN A 113 6.07 3.11 19.94
C GLN A 113 5.68 1.62 19.86
N LYS A 114 5.36 1.10 18.66
CA LYS A 114 4.97 -0.29 18.41
C LYS A 114 5.50 -0.76 17.04
N PRO A 115 6.84 -0.92 16.91
CA PRO A 115 7.46 -1.19 15.60
C PRO A 115 7.03 -2.49 14.91
N GLU A 116 6.50 -3.44 15.66
CA GLU A 116 5.90 -4.67 15.11
C GLU A 116 4.57 -4.40 14.40
N MET A 117 3.86 -3.34 14.77
CA MET A 117 2.51 -3.07 14.31
C MET A 117 1.64 -4.35 14.39
N SER A 118 1.05 -4.79 13.29
CA SER A 118 0.29 -6.05 13.23
C SER A 118 0.97 -7.14 12.39
N SER A 119 2.27 -6.99 12.08
CA SER A 119 2.98 -7.90 11.17
C SER A 119 3.01 -9.36 11.63
N LEU A 120 3.09 -9.61 12.94
CA LEU A 120 3.07 -10.97 13.49
C LEU A 120 1.70 -11.63 13.26
N GLU A 121 0.60 -10.92 13.51
CA GLU A 121 -0.75 -11.41 13.28
C GLU A 121 -1.02 -11.62 11.78
N VAL A 122 -0.56 -10.71 10.93
CA VAL A 122 -0.62 -10.87 9.46
C VAL A 122 0.07 -12.16 9.04
N THR A 123 1.26 -12.43 9.59
CA THR A 123 2.04 -13.64 9.30
C THR A 123 1.31 -14.91 9.73
N ASP A 124 0.74 -14.91 10.94
CA ASP A 124 0.03 -16.08 11.47
C ASP A 124 -1.22 -16.40 10.63
N LYS A 125 -2.01 -15.39 10.31
CA LYS A 125 -3.18 -15.54 9.43
C LYS A 125 -2.80 -15.97 8.02
N LEU A 126 -1.71 -15.45 7.45
CA LEU A 126 -1.23 -15.88 6.14
C LEU A 126 -0.87 -17.36 6.16
N ILE A 127 -0.13 -17.83 7.17
CA ILE A 127 0.25 -19.23 7.29
C ILE A 127 -0.97 -20.14 7.48
N GLU A 128 -1.95 -19.71 8.26
CA GLU A 128 -3.23 -20.40 8.40
C GLU A 128 -3.95 -20.58 7.06
N GLN A 129 -4.05 -19.51 6.28
CA GLN A 129 -4.65 -19.51 4.96
C GLN A 129 -3.85 -20.35 3.95
N ALA A 130 -2.53 -20.24 3.95
CA ALA A 130 -1.66 -21.03 3.07
C ALA A 130 -1.79 -22.54 3.31
N LYS A 131 -1.98 -22.97 4.56
CA LYS A 131 -2.18 -24.37 4.92
C LYS A 131 -3.49 -24.96 4.38
N LEU A 132 -4.45 -24.15 3.96
CA LEU A 132 -5.65 -24.64 3.26
C LEU A 132 -5.29 -25.22 1.89
N ASN A 133 -4.15 -24.86 1.34
CA ASN A 133 -3.63 -25.32 0.03
C ASN A 133 -4.62 -25.13 -1.13
N ILE A 134 -5.31 -23.99 -1.12
CA ILE A 134 -6.31 -23.63 -2.14
C ILE A 134 -5.91 -22.42 -2.98
N TYR A 135 -4.84 -21.70 -2.61
CA TYR A 135 -4.40 -20.48 -3.29
C TYR A 135 -3.19 -20.76 -4.19
N ASP A 136 -3.27 -20.25 -5.42
CA ASP A 136 -2.19 -20.27 -6.39
C ASP A 136 -1.25 -19.06 -6.23
N LEU A 137 -1.79 -17.94 -5.72
CA LEU A 137 -1.03 -16.73 -5.39
C LEU A 137 -1.49 -16.14 -4.06
N ILE A 138 -0.55 -15.79 -3.21
CA ILE A 138 -0.78 -14.99 -2.00
C ILE A 138 0.04 -13.72 -2.10
N VAL A 139 -0.58 -12.56 -1.96
CA VAL A 139 0.09 -11.26 -1.91
C VAL A 139 -0.06 -10.69 -0.51
N VAL A 140 1.06 -10.40 0.12
CA VAL A 140 1.13 -9.77 1.44
C VAL A 140 1.97 -8.49 1.37
N ASN A 141 1.55 -7.46 2.10
CA ASN A 141 2.37 -6.28 2.37
C ASN A 141 2.55 -6.11 3.88
N TYR A 142 3.79 -5.98 4.32
CA TYR A 142 4.15 -5.66 5.70
C TYR A 142 4.32 -4.15 5.82
N ALA A 143 3.38 -3.50 6.49
CA ALA A 143 3.32 -2.04 6.58
C ALA A 143 4.36 -1.43 7.52
N ASN A 144 4.84 -2.19 8.49
CA ASN A 144 5.55 -1.65 9.64
C ASN A 144 6.89 -0.99 9.29
N VAL A 145 7.67 -1.51 8.35
CA VAL A 145 8.97 -0.90 8.01
C VAL A 145 8.78 0.51 7.45
N ASP A 146 7.84 0.70 6.50
CA ASP A 146 7.55 2.00 5.91
C ASP A 146 6.91 2.95 6.93
N MET A 147 5.87 2.50 7.62
CA MET A 147 5.11 3.33 8.56
C MET A 147 5.96 3.80 9.75
N VAL A 148 6.86 2.94 10.24
CA VAL A 148 7.79 3.29 11.32
C VAL A 148 8.89 4.21 10.82
N ALA A 149 9.43 3.99 9.60
CA ALA A 149 10.46 4.86 9.03
C ALA A 149 9.98 6.31 8.87
N HIS A 150 8.71 6.51 8.52
CA HIS A 150 8.10 7.84 8.46
C HIS A 150 8.10 8.62 9.77
N THR A 151 8.31 7.96 10.91
CA THR A 151 8.45 8.63 12.21
C THR A 151 9.84 9.26 12.43
N GLY A 152 10.82 8.85 11.65
CA GLY A 152 12.21 9.30 11.76
C GLY A 152 12.98 8.72 12.94
N VAL A 153 12.40 7.80 13.70
CA VAL A 153 13.05 7.16 14.86
C VAL A 153 13.85 5.94 14.41
N LEU A 154 15.14 6.14 14.15
CA LEU A 154 16.03 5.10 13.56
C LEU A 154 16.00 3.77 14.33
N ASN A 155 16.08 3.81 15.66
CA ASN A 155 16.06 2.56 16.46
C ASN A 155 14.75 1.79 16.30
N ALA A 156 13.63 2.48 16.13
CA ALA A 156 12.35 1.86 15.86
C ALA A 156 12.32 1.26 14.44
N GLY A 157 12.88 1.96 13.45
CA GLY A 157 13.05 1.46 12.08
C GLY A 157 13.87 0.17 12.04
N ILE A 158 15.03 0.15 12.73
CA ILE A 158 15.85 -1.08 12.86
C ILE A 158 15.03 -2.22 13.48
N ARG A 159 14.27 -1.92 14.52
CA ARG A 159 13.42 -2.93 15.17
C ARG A 159 12.31 -3.45 14.23
N ALA A 160 11.70 -2.57 13.45
CA ALA A 160 10.69 -2.96 12.46
C ALA A 160 11.27 -3.92 11.41
N VAL A 161 12.46 -3.64 10.88
CA VAL A 161 13.16 -4.54 9.94
C VAL A 161 13.46 -5.90 10.57
N GLN A 162 13.95 -5.94 11.81
CA GLN A 162 14.20 -7.20 12.52
C GLN A 162 12.94 -8.06 12.68
N ILE A 163 11.78 -7.41 12.91
CA ILE A 163 10.51 -8.11 13.06
C ILE A 163 10.04 -8.67 11.72
N VAL A 164 10.15 -7.89 10.64
CA VAL A 164 9.82 -8.39 9.30
C VAL A 164 10.73 -9.55 8.89
N ASP A 165 12.01 -9.50 9.23
CA ASP A 165 12.93 -10.62 8.99
C ASP A 165 12.45 -11.90 9.69
N GLN A 166 12.02 -11.81 10.95
CA GLN A 166 11.41 -12.93 11.68
C GLN A 166 10.12 -13.44 11.02
N CYS A 167 9.27 -12.51 10.55
CA CYS A 167 8.05 -12.86 9.82
C CYS A 167 8.38 -13.63 8.53
N ILE A 168 9.35 -13.15 7.76
CA ILE A 168 9.79 -13.78 6.52
C ILE A 168 10.38 -15.17 6.79
N ALA A 169 11.24 -15.31 7.81
CA ALA A 169 11.77 -16.61 8.20
C ALA A 169 10.63 -17.61 8.51
N LYS A 170 9.64 -17.17 9.27
CA LYS A 170 8.46 -17.99 9.60
C LYS A 170 7.65 -18.36 8.35
N LEU A 171 7.53 -17.45 7.36
CA LEU A 171 6.90 -17.76 6.07
C LEU A 171 7.72 -18.80 5.29
N VAL A 172 9.04 -18.67 5.21
CA VAL A 172 9.93 -19.63 4.54
C VAL A 172 9.73 -21.02 5.13
N ASP A 173 9.78 -21.14 6.46
CA ASP A 173 9.63 -22.42 7.18
C ASP A 173 8.26 -23.08 6.98
N ASN A 174 7.22 -22.33 6.64
CA ASN A 174 5.87 -22.87 6.48
C ASN A 174 5.42 -23.01 5.01
N ILE A 175 5.91 -22.16 4.11
CA ILE A 175 5.47 -22.15 2.70
C ILE A 175 6.29 -23.12 1.83
N LEU A 176 7.61 -23.17 2.00
CA LEU A 176 8.45 -24.06 1.19
C LEU A 176 8.09 -25.54 1.38
N PRO A 177 7.82 -26.04 2.61
CA PRO A 177 7.37 -27.44 2.79
C PRO A 177 6.04 -27.78 2.11
N LEU A 178 5.21 -26.77 1.83
CA LEU A 178 3.98 -26.93 1.06
C LEU A 178 4.21 -27.00 -0.47
N GLY A 179 5.46 -26.92 -0.92
CA GLY A 179 5.81 -26.85 -2.33
C GLY A 179 5.66 -25.45 -2.94
N GLY A 180 5.46 -24.44 -2.10
CA GLY A 180 5.38 -23.05 -2.52
C GLY A 180 6.76 -22.44 -2.81
N ALA A 181 6.74 -21.24 -3.41
CA ALA A 181 7.89 -20.37 -3.57
C ALA A 181 7.56 -18.97 -3.04
N ILE A 182 8.57 -18.22 -2.63
CA ILE A 182 8.41 -16.87 -2.11
C ILE A 182 9.17 -15.89 -2.99
N MET A 183 8.47 -14.85 -3.47
CA MET A 183 9.07 -13.67 -4.07
C MET A 183 8.98 -12.53 -3.07
N ARG A 184 10.13 -11.94 -2.71
CA ARG A 184 10.21 -10.80 -1.80
C ARG A 184 10.75 -9.59 -2.54
N THR A 185 10.06 -8.47 -2.40
CA THR A 185 10.50 -7.16 -2.88
C THR A 185 9.97 -6.07 -1.95
N ALA A 186 10.16 -4.81 -2.30
CA ALA A 186 9.48 -3.67 -1.69
C ALA A 186 8.81 -2.84 -2.79
N ASP A 187 7.83 -2.05 -2.44
CA ASP A 187 7.15 -1.12 -3.34
C ASP A 187 7.98 0.15 -3.60
N HIS A 188 8.80 0.56 -2.64
CA HIS A 188 9.74 1.69 -2.71
C HIS A 188 10.79 1.59 -1.62
N GLY A 189 11.79 2.47 -1.66
CA GLY A 189 12.76 2.67 -0.59
C GLY A 189 12.24 3.69 0.44
N ASN A 190 12.66 3.56 1.69
CA ASN A 190 12.38 4.47 2.80
C ASN A 190 13.35 4.21 3.95
N ALA A 191 13.24 3.06 4.63
CA ALA A 191 13.95 2.74 5.87
C ALA A 191 15.48 2.66 5.73
N GLU A 192 16.01 2.45 4.52
CA GLU A 192 17.46 2.44 4.26
C GLU A 192 18.07 3.84 4.25
N GLU A 193 17.25 4.92 4.21
CA GLU A 193 17.69 6.31 4.12
C GLU A 193 16.97 7.20 5.13
N MET A 194 16.81 6.74 6.38
CA MET A 194 16.17 7.50 7.46
C MET A 194 17.03 8.69 7.96
N ILE A 195 18.27 8.80 7.50
CA ILE A 195 19.18 9.91 7.80
C ILE A 195 19.77 10.38 6.48
N ASP A 196 19.61 11.65 6.17
CA ASP A 196 20.32 12.30 5.07
C ASP A 196 21.82 12.33 5.38
N LEU A 197 22.59 11.56 4.63
CA LEU A 197 24.04 11.43 4.83
C LEU A 197 24.81 12.74 4.53
N THR A 198 24.21 13.69 3.82
CA THR A 198 24.82 14.98 3.50
C THR A 198 24.64 15.98 4.62
N THR A 199 23.43 16.03 5.20
CA THR A 199 23.08 17.00 6.23
C THR A 199 23.16 16.43 7.65
N GLY A 200 23.08 15.10 7.81
CA GLY A 200 22.95 14.42 9.08
C GLY A 200 21.56 14.56 9.73
N GLU A 201 20.61 15.16 9.03
CA GLU A 201 19.25 15.35 9.51
C GLU A 201 18.41 14.09 9.27
N VAL A 202 17.31 13.98 10.03
CA VAL A 202 16.33 12.90 9.84
C VAL A 202 15.62 13.07 8.52
N ASP A 203 15.59 12.02 7.68
CA ASP A 203 14.75 11.94 6.52
C ASP A 203 13.58 10.96 6.78
N THR A 204 12.37 11.41 6.48
CA THR A 204 11.13 10.65 6.65
C THR A 204 10.41 10.42 5.32
N LYS A 205 11.10 10.65 4.19
CA LYS A 205 10.53 10.54 2.86
C LYS A 205 10.86 9.18 2.23
N HIS A 206 10.13 8.85 1.18
CA HIS A 206 10.51 7.72 0.34
C HIS A 206 11.79 8.06 -0.44
N SER A 207 12.70 7.10 -0.54
CA SER A 207 13.89 7.21 -1.35
C SER A 207 13.63 6.71 -2.79
N THR A 208 14.55 7.05 -3.69
CA THR A 208 14.58 6.51 -5.05
C THR A 208 15.56 5.35 -5.22
N ASN A 209 16.06 4.82 -4.14
CA ASN A 209 16.99 3.69 -4.13
C ASN A 209 16.33 2.44 -4.73
N PRO A 210 17.10 1.63 -5.46
CA PRO A 210 16.59 0.35 -5.94
C PRO A 210 16.26 -0.58 -4.77
N VAL A 211 15.11 -1.24 -4.87
CA VAL A 211 14.66 -2.21 -3.86
C VAL A 211 15.18 -3.61 -4.17
N PRO A 212 15.46 -4.45 -3.15
CA PRO A 212 15.88 -5.82 -3.37
C PRO A 212 14.76 -6.67 -3.96
N PHE A 213 15.12 -7.61 -4.81
CA PHE A 213 14.23 -8.68 -5.26
C PHE A 213 14.88 -10.04 -4.96
N LEU A 214 14.18 -10.87 -4.22
CA LEU A 214 14.62 -12.20 -3.83
C LEU A 214 13.59 -13.24 -4.26
N TYR A 215 14.07 -14.36 -4.79
CA TYR A 215 13.25 -15.53 -5.09
C TYR A 215 13.77 -16.72 -4.28
N VAL A 216 12.88 -17.31 -3.47
CA VAL A 216 13.20 -18.41 -2.56
C VAL A 216 12.35 -19.62 -2.91
N THR A 217 13.00 -20.75 -3.14
CA THR A 217 12.39 -22.05 -3.44
C THR A 217 13.21 -23.16 -2.80
N ASN A 218 12.65 -24.37 -2.72
CA ASN A 218 13.40 -25.58 -2.34
C ASN A 218 14.47 -25.93 -3.37
#